data_aa49cd70b6efbc0e12139b9c32b1ba93
#
_entry.id   aa49cd70b6efbc0e12139b9c32b1ba93
#
_cell.length_a   1.000
_cell.length_b   1.000
_cell.length_c   1.000
_cell.angle_alpha   90.00
_cell.angle_beta   90.00
_cell.angle_gamma   90.00
#
_symmetry.space_group_name_H-M   'P 1'
#
loop_
_entity.id
_entity.type
_entity.pdbx_description
1 polymer ?
#
loop_
_entity_poly.entity_id
_entity_poly.type
_entity_poly.pdbx_seq_one_letter_code
_entity_poly.pdbx_strand_id
1 'polypeptide(L)'
;MLVVVLLAIGAGLVAWKQKVGGHTEPMNRITKEEIELLLENAGKVNPMLLKRLAESPEMKKQQIDNLKQLLALASEARKEGATNELHIQNELKNIRAEITATSYDKEINKDKGPMPPFGYITEEQTTAYWAEDQNKNWWGSFKDKIGFGTGNHEADFQKFLDTKIKLIKEGNPQMAEREISEEEKKQARDFFGKIQIYEREANVEVDKSHPSQEEKDKWNKFKRTTDLQVKLQQAQFLAGIASKKLTDKMKVTDEDIAKYIAEHPELDPKEKRTKAEELLNRAKGGEDFAKLADEFSEDPGNKGPDGKSPQGGLYKDVAKGKMVAPFETAALALEPGQISPDLVETDFGYHIIKLERKGEKRGEDGKLADTYDARHILISNSVQDPEDPMSRPQPVKEMVRAKLEASKEKEVLDELLARNPVEVPEDFNVPAVSDEEIQQMMQKQRPQMPQPDMEGPDGPPAPESKKPEPKKPEPKKK
;
A
#
# COMPACT_ATOMS: atom_id res chain seq x y z
N MET A 1 -1.49 10.80 1.46
CA MET A 1 -1.23 9.34 1.53
C MET A 1 0.29 9.15 1.51
N LEU A 2 0.89 9.04 2.68
CA LEU A 2 2.36 8.92 2.84
C LEU A 2 2.78 7.55 2.33
N VAL A 3 3.04 7.43 1.02
CA VAL A 3 3.65 6.24 0.44
C VAL A 3 5.16 6.37 0.61
N VAL A 4 5.66 5.92 1.75
CA VAL A 4 7.09 5.67 1.91
C VAL A 4 7.41 4.44 1.06
N VAL A 5 7.75 4.66 -0.21
CA VAL A 5 8.34 3.62 -1.06
C VAL A 5 9.79 3.47 -0.61
N LEU A 6 9.99 2.82 0.52
CA LEU A 6 11.27 2.24 0.84
C LEU A 6 11.47 1.03 -0.05
N LEU A 7 12.69 0.93 -0.59
CA LEU A 7 13.23 -0.23 -1.29
C LEU A 7 12.53 -1.50 -0.81
N ALA A 8 11.71 -2.10 -1.69
CA ALA A 8 11.02 -3.35 -1.42
C ALA A 8 12.04 -4.46 -1.19
N ILE A 9 12.48 -4.57 0.04
CA ILE A 9 13.07 -5.81 0.52
C ILE A 9 11.87 -6.68 0.85
N GLY A 10 11.64 -7.68 0.03
CA GLY A 10 10.50 -8.58 0.18
C GLY A 10 10.40 -9.09 1.61
N ALA A 11 9.42 -8.59 2.31
CA ALA A 11 9.07 -9.03 3.64
C ALA A 11 7.72 -9.73 3.58
N GLY A 12 7.76 -11.04 3.66
CA GLY A 12 6.65 -11.82 4.18
C GLY A 12 6.71 -11.76 5.71
N LEU A 13 5.59 -11.56 6.28
CA LEU A 13 5.26 -11.37 7.69
C LEU A 13 5.84 -12.40 8.67
N VAL A 14 5.96 -11.94 9.92
CA VAL A 14 5.82 -12.58 11.25
C VAL A 14 7.12 -12.97 11.99
N ALA A 15 7.29 -12.51 13.04
CA ALA A 15 7.60 -12.35 14.48
C ALA A 15 8.41 -13.45 15.19
N TRP A 16 9.30 -13.20 16.09
CA TRP A 16 9.36 -13.48 17.53
C TRP A 16 10.73 -13.40 18.24
N LYS A 17 10.75 -13.55 19.53
CA LYS A 17 11.43 -13.03 20.69
C LYS A 17 12.66 -13.83 21.18
N GLN A 18 13.74 -13.24 21.67
CA GLN A 18 14.12 -13.18 23.09
C GLN A 18 15.44 -12.43 23.38
N LYS A 19 15.55 -12.04 24.66
CA LYS A 19 16.55 -11.25 25.37
C LYS A 19 18.01 -11.41 24.94
N VAL A 20 18.61 -10.29 24.53
CA VAL A 20 19.96 -9.92 24.94
C VAL A 20 19.90 -8.44 25.33
N GLY A 21 20.53 -8.07 26.44
CA GLY A 21 20.58 -6.72 26.97
C GLY A 21 20.99 -5.73 25.89
N GLY A 22 20.02 -4.86 25.54
CA GLY A 22 20.13 -4.12 24.32
C GLY A 22 20.83 -2.81 24.52
N HIS A 23 21.89 -2.62 23.83
CA HIS A 23 22.15 -1.30 23.28
C HIS A 23 21.05 -1.06 22.26
N THR A 24 20.04 -0.25 22.64
CA THR A 24 19.10 0.29 21.66
C THR A 24 19.88 1.27 20.81
N GLU A 25 20.30 0.82 19.63
CA GLU A 25 20.92 1.72 18.66
C GLU A 25 20.00 2.92 18.43
N PRO A 26 20.55 4.14 18.36
CA PRO A 26 19.75 5.31 18.16
C PRO A 26 19.03 5.19 16.79
N MET A 27 17.69 5.25 16.81
CA MET A 27 16.86 5.21 15.60
C MET A 27 16.90 6.52 14.79
N ASN A 28 17.65 7.52 15.25
CA ASN A 28 17.76 8.83 14.62
C ASN A 28 19.05 9.00 13.79
N ARG A 29 19.79 7.92 13.58
CA ARG A 29 21.04 7.99 12.82
C ARG A 29 21.16 6.77 11.88
N ILE A 30 21.72 7.01 10.70
CA ILE A 30 22.24 5.99 9.81
C ILE A 30 23.66 6.39 9.40
N THR A 31 24.58 5.42 9.31
CA THR A 31 25.96 5.71 8.93
C THR A 31 26.17 5.58 7.41
N LYS A 32 27.29 6.08 6.93
CA LYS A 32 27.64 5.97 5.50
C LYS A 32 27.80 4.50 5.08
N GLU A 33 28.44 3.70 5.94
CA GLU A 33 28.61 2.27 5.72
C GLU A 33 27.29 1.51 5.70
N GLU A 34 26.32 1.94 6.51
CA GLU A 34 24.96 1.38 6.49
C GLU A 34 24.24 1.72 5.18
N ILE A 35 24.40 2.97 4.66
CA ILE A 35 23.83 3.35 3.36
C ILE A 35 24.49 2.56 2.23
N GLU A 36 25.81 2.43 2.23
CA GLU A 36 26.54 1.64 1.21
C GLU A 36 26.08 0.18 1.22
N LEU A 37 25.83 -0.38 2.39
CA LEU A 37 25.30 -1.73 2.55
C LEU A 37 23.86 -1.86 2.02
N LEU A 38 23.01 -0.84 2.22
CA LEU A 38 21.67 -0.79 1.62
C LEU A 38 21.74 -0.76 0.10
N LEU A 39 22.62 0.06 -0.46
CA LEU A 39 22.81 0.16 -1.91
C LEU A 39 23.35 -1.15 -2.51
N GLU A 40 24.29 -1.80 -1.85
CA GLU A 40 24.78 -3.12 -2.29
C GLU A 40 23.66 -4.16 -2.34
N ASN A 41 22.82 -4.20 -1.31
CA ASN A 41 21.69 -5.12 -1.26
C ASN A 41 20.61 -4.76 -2.28
N ALA A 42 20.33 -3.47 -2.46
CA ALA A 42 19.39 -2.97 -3.48
C ALA A 42 19.85 -3.35 -4.89
N GLY A 43 21.13 -3.24 -5.20
CA GLY A 43 21.70 -3.64 -6.48
C GLY A 43 21.51 -5.11 -6.81
N LYS A 44 21.52 -5.99 -5.81
CA LYS A 44 21.27 -7.43 -5.99
C LYS A 44 19.81 -7.76 -6.31
N VAL A 45 18.86 -6.93 -5.80
CA VAL A 45 17.42 -7.17 -5.94
C VAL A 45 16.84 -6.36 -7.09
N ASN A 46 17.25 -5.10 -7.22
CA ASN A 46 16.73 -4.18 -8.24
C ASN A 46 17.84 -3.27 -8.79
N PRO A 47 18.68 -3.79 -9.71
CA PRO A 47 19.79 -3.03 -10.28
C PRO A 47 19.32 -1.80 -11.08
N MET A 48 18.11 -1.82 -11.65
CA MET A 48 17.54 -0.68 -12.36
C MET A 48 17.29 0.51 -11.44
N LEU A 49 16.85 0.26 -10.19
CA LEU A 49 16.69 1.32 -9.20
C LEU A 49 18.04 1.95 -8.85
N LEU A 50 19.09 1.12 -8.69
CA LEU A 50 20.42 1.61 -8.39
C LEU A 50 20.96 2.49 -9.51
N LYS A 51 20.76 2.10 -10.77
CA LYS A 51 21.10 2.90 -11.95
C LYS A 51 20.39 4.26 -11.91
N ARG A 52 19.08 4.28 -11.68
CA ARG A 52 18.31 5.53 -11.59
C ARG A 52 18.78 6.43 -10.45
N LEU A 53 19.15 5.87 -9.30
CA LEU A 53 19.71 6.63 -8.18
C LEU A 53 21.08 7.23 -8.52
N ALA A 54 21.89 6.55 -9.32
CA ALA A 54 23.18 7.06 -9.78
C ALA A 54 23.03 8.21 -10.81
N GLU A 55 21.99 8.15 -11.65
CA GLU A 55 21.74 9.09 -12.74
C GLU A 55 20.91 10.32 -12.32
N SER A 56 20.12 10.26 -11.22
CA SER A 56 19.24 11.35 -10.78
C SER A 56 19.58 11.83 -9.38
N PRO A 57 20.21 13.01 -9.27
CA PRO A 57 20.44 13.69 -7.99
C PRO A 57 19.14 13.96 -7.21
N GLU A 58 18.05 14.28 -7.91
CA GLU A 58 16.73 14.54 -7.33
C GLU A 58 16.20 13.27 -6.65
N MET A 59 16.28 12.14 -7.34
CA MET A 59 15.86 10.85 -6.78
C MET A 59 16.72 10.47 -5.58
N LYS A 60 18.02 10.67 -5.64
CA LYS A 60 18.93 10.46 -4.51
C LYS A 60 18.51 11.29 -3.30
N LYS A 61 18.25 12.60 -3.52
CA LYS A 61 17.78 13.51 -2.47
C LYS A 61 16.46 13.04 -1.89
N GLN A 62 15.49 12.69 -2.72
CA GLN A 62 14.19 12.20 -2.26
C GLN A 62 14.31 10.94 -1.39
N GLN A 63 15.19 10.00 -1.74
CA GLN A 63 15.42 8.81 -0.91
C GLN A 63 16.05 9.16 0.44
N ILE A 64 16.96 10.11 0.47
CA ILE A 64 17.54 10.62 1.72
C ILE A 64 16.46 11.28 2.58
N ASP A 65 15.62 12.13 1.99
CA ASP A 65 14.54 12.81 2.71
C ASP A 65 13.50 11.81 3.24
N ASN A 66 13.13 10.79 2.46
CA ASN A 66 12.26 9.69 2.91
C ASN A 66 12.87 8.94 4.11
N LEU A 67 14.18 8.69 4.07
CA LEU A 67 14.87 8.03 5.17
C LEU A 67 14.93 8.92 6.43
N LYS A 68 15.16 10.23 6.26
CA LYS A 68 15.09 11.21 7.35
C LYS A 68 13.70 11.23 8.00
N GLN A 69 12.65 11.27 7.19
CA GLN A 69 11.26 11.23 7.67
C GLN A 69 10.95 9.94 8.43
N LEU A 70 11.36 8.79 7.90
CA LEU A 70 11.18 7.50 8.56
C LEU A 70 11.80 7.49 9.97
N LEU A 71 13.06 7.89 10.05
CA LEU A 71 13.81 7.91 11.32
C LEU A 71 13.24 8.94 12.31
N ALA A 72 12.79 10.09 11.82
CA ALA A 72 12.15 11.11 12.64
C ALA A 72 10.82 10.62 13.23
N LEU A 73 9.97 9.98 12.40
CA LEU A 73 8.71 9.36 12.86
C LEU A 73 8.96 8.26 13.89
N ALA A 74 9.94 7.40 13.66
CA ALA A 74 10.31 6.35 14.61
C ALA A 74 10.82 6.93 15.94
N SER A 75 11.58 8.03 15.89
CA SER A 75 12.05 8.76 17.06
C SER A 75 10.90 9.42 17.83
N GLU A 76 9.93 10.00 17.12
CA GLU A 76 8.73 10.59 17.71
C GLU A 76 7.91 9.56 18.48
N ALA A 77 7.64 8.40 17.86
CA ALA A 77 6.93 7.30 18.52
C ALA A 77 7.62 6.88 19.83
N ARG A 78 8.95 6.82 19.84
CA ARG A 78 9.73 6.52 21.06
C ARG A 78 9.61 7.61 22.11
N LYS A 79 9.75 8.87 21.72
CA LYS A 79 9.61 10.03 22.63
C LYS A 79 8.22 10.11 23.25
N GLU A 80 7.19 9.77 22.47
CA GLU A 80 5.80 9.69 22.93
C GLU A 80 5.51 8.45 23.79
N GLY A 81 6.51 7.62 24.05
CA GLY A 81 6.41 6.47 24.96
C GLY A 81 5.79 5.22 24.35
N ALA A 82 5.64 5.11 23.00
CA ALA A 82 5.13 3.90 22.37
C ALA A 82 5.92 2.64 22.79
N THR A 83 7.23 2.77 22.94
CA THR A 83 8.10 1.67 23.39
C THR A 83 7.95 1.29 24.87
N ASN A 84 7.14 2.00 25.66
CA ASN A 84 6.80 1.62 27.04
C ASN A 84 5.67 0.58 27.06
N GLU A 85 4.91 0.46 25.99
CA GLU A 85 3.84 -0.54 25.88
C GLU A 85 4.38 -1.94 25.63
N LEU A 86 3.94 -2.91 26.43
CA LEU A 86 4.48 -4.27 26.40
C LEU A 86 4.34 -4.96 25.03
N HIS A 87 3.20 -4.79 24.37
CA HIS A 87 2.99 -5.38 23.06
C HIS A 87 3.88 -4.75 21.96
N ILE A 88 4.16 -3.45 22.06
CA ILE A 88 5.13 -2.79 21.16
C ILE A 88 6.54 -3.31 21.39
N GLN A 89 6.95 -3.43 22.66
CA GLN A 89 8.25 -4.03 23.00
C GLN A 89 8.37 -5.46 22.48
N ASN A 90 7.30 -6.24 22.64
CA ASN A 90 7.26 -7.61 22.11
C ASN A 90 7.38 -7.59 20.58
N GLU A 91 6.66 -6.72 19.89
CA GLU A 91 6.74 -6.65 18.44
C GLU A 91 8.11 -6.24 17.93
N LEU A 92 8.79 -5.30 18.58
CA LEU A 92 10.16 -4.93 18.23
C LEU A 92 11.14 -6.10 18.38
N LYS A 93 10.95 -6.94 19.40
CA LYS A 93 11.72 -8.19 19.55
C LYS A 93 11.36 -9.20 18.47
N ASN A 94 10.09 -9.29 18.17
CA ASN A 94 9.55 -10.15 17.13
C ASN A 94 10.19 -9.82 15.78
N ILE A 95 10.19 -8.58 15.36
CA ILE A 95 10.82 -8.10 14.14
C ILE A 95 12.29 -8.53 14.08
N ARG A 96 13.02 -8.41 15.18
CA ARG A 96 14.43 -8.85 15.23
C ARG A 96 14.55 -10.34 14.96
N ALA A 97 13.79 -11.17 15.68
CA ALA A 97 13.84 -12.63 15.55
C ALA A 97 13.54 -13.07 14.10
N GLU A 98 12.48 -12.54 13.52
CA GLU A 98 12.05 -12.86 12.16
C GLU A 98 13.07 -12.46 11.10
N ILE A 99 13.58 -11.23 11.17
CA ILE A 99 14.60 -10.75 10.22
C ILE A 99 15.87 -11.60 10.35
N THR A 100 16.29 -11.92 11.58
CA THR A 100 17.47 -12.73 11.81
C THR A 100 17.29 -14.13 11.24
N ALA A 101 16.17 -14.80 11.54
CA ALA A 101 15.86 -16.12 11.04
C ALA A 101 15.74 -16.16 9.51
N THR A 102 15.05 -15.18 8.91
CA THR A 102 14.88 -15.10 7.47
C THR A 102 16.21 -14.84 6.75
N SER A 103 17.05 -13.97 7.31
CA SER A 103 18.38 -13.70 6.76
C SER A 103 19.27 -14.93 6.83
N TYR A 104 19.18 -15.66 7.92
CA TYR A 104 19.95 -16.91 8.12
C TYR A 104 19.47 -18.01 7.17
N ASP A 105 18.16 -18.22 7.03
CA ASP A 105 17.57 -19.16 6.06
C ASP A 105 18.11 -18.90 4.65
N LYS A 106 18.09 -17.64 4.22
CA LYS A 106 18.63 -17.23 2.90
C LYS A 106 20.13 -17.50 2.78
N GLU A 107 20.91 -17.23 3.82
CA GLU A 107 22.36 -17.39 3.77
C GLU A 107 22.80 -18.86 3.72
N ILE A 108 22.18 -19.73 4.53
CA ILE A 108 22.57 -21.15 4.61
C ILE A 108 21.95 -22.01 3.51
N ASN A 109 20.90 -21.56 2.88
CA ASN A 109 20.16 -22.29 1.86
C ASN A 109 20.29 -21.70 0.45
N LYS A 110 21.12 -20.68 0.25
CA LYS A 110 21.26 -19.95 -1.03
C LYS A 110 21.58 -20.80 -2.24
N ASP A 111 22.27 -21.93 -2.01
CA ASP A 111 22.70 -22.87 -3.06
C ASP A 111 21.76 -24.08 -3.21
N LYS A 112 20.67 -24.10 -2.44
CA LYS A 112 19.64 -25.13 -2.50
C LYS A 112 18.49 -24.73 -3.44
N GLY A 113 17.64 -25.66 -3.81
CA GLY A 113 16.46 -25.40 -4.67
C GLY A 113 15.48 -24.42 -4.02
N PRO A 114 14.49 -23.89 -4.78
CA PRO A 114 13.49 -22.98 -4.24
C PRO A 114 12.56 -23.68 -3.25
N MET A 115 12.50 -23.13 -2.04
CA MET A 115 11.57 -23.58 -0.98
C MET A 115 10.85 -22.36 -0.39
N PRO A 116 9.64 -22.54 0.16
CA PRO A 116 9.01 -21.51 0.98
C PRO A 116 9.92 -21.11 2.16
N PRO A 117 9.75 -19.93 2.74
CA PRO A 117 10.52 -19.53 3.92
C PRO A 117 10.49 -20.61 5.01
N PHE A 118 11.65 -20.93 5.55
CA PHE A 118 11.86 -21.98 6.56
C PHE A 118 11.47 -23.40 6.12
N GLY A 119 11.31 -23.64 4.81
CA GLY A 119 10.91 -24.94 4.27
C GLY A 119 11.95 -26.05 4.42
N TYR A 120 13.17 -25.72 4.78
CA TYR A 120 14.23 -26.66 5.06
C TYR A 120 14.27 -27.15 6.52
N ILE A 121 13.49 -26.55 7.41
CA ILE A 121 13.34 -27.02 8.79
C ILE A 121 12.34 -28.17 8.80
N THR A 122 12.78 -29.33 9.28
CA THR A 122 11.97 -30.55 9.32
C THR A 122 10.98 -30.56 10.48
N GLU A 123 9.94 -31.42 10.39
CA GLU A 123 9.01 -31.66 11.50
C GLU A 123 9.71 -32.23 12.74
N GLU A 124 10.78 -33.01 12.57
CA GLU A 124 11.57 -33.53 13.67
C GLU A 124 12.26 -32.40 14.45
N GLN A 125 12.83 -31.41 13.74
CA GLN A 125 13.46 -30.25 14.36
C GLN A 125 12.44 -29.39 15.15
N THR A 126 11.26 -29.15 14.57
CA THR A 126 10.19 -28.41 15.27
C THR A 126 9.65 -29.20 16.47
N THR A 127 9.47 -30.50 16.32
CA THR A 127 9.06 -31.37 17.42
C THR A 127 10.08 -31.39 18.56
N ALA A 128 11.38 -31.48 18.24
CA ALA A 128 12.45 -31.42 19.22
C ALA A 128 12.46 -30.09 19.97
N TYR A 129 12.31 -28.96 19.25
CA TYR A 129 12.20 -27.64 19.85
C TYR A 129 11.08 -27.54 20.89
N TRP A 130 9.87 -28.01 20.56
CA TRP A 130 8.73 -27.99 21.49
C TRP A 130 8.90 -28.98 22.65
N ALA A 131 9.60 -30.08 22.45
CA ALA A 131 9.88 -31.08 23.51
C ALA A 131 10.90 -30.56 24.54
N GLU A 132 11.66 -29.52 24.26
CA GLU A 132 12.61 -28.92 25.22
C GLU A 132 11.90 -28.49 26.51
N ASP A 133 10.67 -27.97 26.43
CA ASP A 133 9.88 -27.56 27.60
C ASP A 133 9.50 -28.73 28.51
N GLN A 134 9.23 -29.91 27.93
CA GLN A 134 8.84 -31.10 28.65
C GLN A 134 10.03 -31.81 29.29
N ASN A 135 11.20 -31.68 28.72
CA ASN A 135 12.44 -32.32 29.15
C ASN A 135 13.22 -31.54 30.23
N LYS A 136 12.71 -30.37 30.66
CA LYS A 136 13.36 -29.58 31.68
C LYS A 136 13.33 -30.25 33.05
N ASN A 137 14.51 -30.52 33.62
CA ASN A 137 14.63 -30.90 35.02
C ASN A 137 14.37 -29.71 35.94
N TRP A 138 14.26 -29.97 37.26
CA TRP A 138 14.07 -28.93 38.29
C TRP A 138 15.07 -27.77 38.16
N TRP A 139 16.32 -28.06 37.82
CA TRP A 139 17.39 -27.04 37.69
C TRP A 139 17.20 -26.16 36.46
N GLY A 140 16.76 -26.74 35.34
CA GLY A 140 16.39 -25.98 34.14
C GLY A 140 15.23 -25.01 34.41
N SER A 141 14.17 -25.51 35.06
CA SER A 141 13.00 -24.68 35.43
C SER A 141 13.36 -23.59 36.43
N PHE A 142 14.31 -23.83 37.35
CA PHE A 142 14.82 -22.80 38.28
C PHE A 142 15.62 -21.74 37.53
N LYS A 143 16.51 -22.13 36.60
CA LYS A 143 17.24 -21.17 35.75
C LYS A 143 16.32 -20.27 34.94
N ASP A 144 15.23 -20.82 34.41
CA ASP A 144 14.22 -20.04 33.68
C ASP A 144 13.58 -18.97 34.57
N LYS A 145 13.24 -19.32 35.84
CA LYS A 145 12.65 -18.39 36.81
C LYS A 145 13.57 -17.20 37.17
N ILE A 146 14.86 -17.44 37.20
CA ILE A 146 15.87 -16.41 37.52
C ILE A 146 16.48 -15.76 36.26
N GLY A 147 15.92 -16.05 35.08
CA GLY A 147 16.32 -15.40 33.83
C GLY A 147 17.57 -15.95 33.15
N PHE A 148 18.11 -17.07 33.62
CA PHE A 148 19.31 -17.74 33.08
C PHE A 148 18.97 -19.05 32.32
N GLY A 149 17.69 -19.38 32.14
CA GLY A 149 17.27 -20.57 31.41
C GLY A 149 16.91 -20.30 29.95
N THR A 150 16.55 -21.37 29.23
CA THR A 150 16.15 -21.33 27.81
C THR A 150 14.77 -20.73 27.57
N GLY A 151 14.03 -20.35 28.67
CA GLY A 151 12.65 -19.83 28.58
C GLY A 151 11.60 -20.93 28.53
N ASN A 152 10.36 -20.55 28.42
CA ASN A 152 9.22 -21.44 28.18
C ASN A 152 8.67 -21.16 26.78
N HIS A 153 8.91 -22.06 25.83
CA HIS A 153 8.56 -21.87 24.43
C HIS A 153 7.05 -21.66 24.22
N GLU A 154 6.24 -22.41 24.98
CA GLU A 154 4.78 -22.26 24.90
C GLU A 154 4.32 -20.90 25.45
N ALA A 155 4.83 -20.48 26.61
CA ALA A 155 4.50 -19.16 27.17
C ALA A 155 4.99 -18.03 26.27
N ASP A 156 6.10 -18.23 25.60
CA ASP A 156 6.62 -17.27 24.67
C ASP A 156 5.80 -17.24 23.37
N PHE A 157 5.32 -18.37 22.88
CA PHE A 157 4.36 -18.42 21.78
C PHE A 157 3.05 -17.69 22.12
N GLN A 158 2.49 -17.87 23.33
CA GLN A 158 1.27 -17.16 23.73
C GLN A 158 1.47 -15.64 23.71
N LYS A 159 2.58 -15.13 24.23
CA LYS A 159 2.90 -13.68 24.16
C LYS A 159 3.00 -13.18 22.72
N PHE A 160 3.55 -13.99 21.85
CA PHE A 160 3.58 -13.71 20.42
C PHE A 160 2.19 -13.57 19.85
N LEU A 161 1.39 -14.62 20.01
CA LEU A 161 0.05 -14.69 19.46
C LEU A 161 -0.80 -13.52 19.98
N ASP A 162 -0.77 -13.25 21.29
CA ASP A 162 -1.48 -12.13 21.91
C ASP A 162 -1.02 -10.78 21.34
N THR A 163 0.28 -10.62 21.12
CA THR A 163 0.84 -9.41 20.52
C THR A 163 0.33 -9.22 19.09
N LYS A 164 0.36 -10.27 18.27
CA LYS A 164 -0.12 -10.19 16.87
C LYS A 164 -1.62 -9.95 16.80
N ILE A 165 -2.40 -10.63 17.62
CA ILE A 165 -3.86 -10.41 17.70
C ILE A 165 -4.15 -8.94 18.07
N LYS A 166 -3.47 -8.41 19.07
CA LYS A 166 -3.66 -7.03 19.50
C LYS A 166 -3.34 -6.04 18.37
N LEU A 167 -2.20 -6.19 17.70
CA LEU A 167 -1.80 -5.32 16.61
C LEU A 167 -2.75 -5.39 15.40
N ILE A 168 -3.25 -6.59 15.07
CA ILE A 168 -4.24 -6.76 14.00
C ILE A 168 -5.53 -6.01 14.33
N LYS A 169 -6.02 -6.15 15.57
CA LYS A 169 -7.25 -5.47 16.03
C LYS A 169 -7.09 -3.95 16.05
N GLU A 170 -5.95 -3.44 16.47
CA GLU A 170 -5.64 -2.00 16.46
C GLU A 170 -5.47 -1.43 15.03
N GLY A 171 -4.95 -2.26 14.12
CA GLY A 171 -4.75 -1.87 12.73
C GLY A 171 -6.00 -1.95 11.85
N ASN A 172 -6.93 -2.85 12.18
CA ASN A 172 -8.16 -3.07 11.42
C ASN A 172 -9.37 -3.31 12.36
N PRO A 173 -10.20 -2.29 12.62
CA PRO A 173 -11.37 -2.41 13.48
C PRO A 173 -12.37 -3.50 13.04
N GLN A 174 -12.47 -3.81 11.74
CA GLN A 174 -13.35 -4.87 11.24
C GLN A 174 -12.87 -6.27 11.67
N MET A 175 -11.60 -6.41 12.01
CA MET A 175 -11.02 -7.65 12.54
C MET A 175 -11.08 -7.74 14.06
N ALA A 176 -11.62 -6.71 14.75
CA ALA A 176 -11.61 -6.65 16.21
C ALA A 176 -12.42 -7.80 16.86
N GLU A 177 -13.49 -8.24 16.20
CA GLU A 177 -14.38 -9.31 16.69
C GLU A 177 -14.01 -10.70 16.13
N ARG A 178 -13.03 -10.78 15.21
CA ARG A 178 -12.64 -12.06 14.62
C ARG A 178 -11.89 -12.91 15.64
N GLU A 179 -12.34 -14.13 15.83
CA GLU A 179 -11.61 -15.17 16.54
C GLU A 179 -10.64 -15.90 15.60
N ILE A 180 -9.46 -16.24 16.13
CA ILE A 180 -8.47 -17.01 15.38
C ILE A 180 -8.80 -18.49 15.54
N SER A 181 -8.94 -19.20 14.44
CA SER A 181 -9.22 -20.65 14.42
C SER A 181 -8.05 -21.46 14.99
N GLU A 182 -8.33 -22.68 15.44
CA GLU A 182 -7.29 -23.60 15.95
C GLU A 182 -6.27 -23.96 14.85
N GLU A 183 -6.70 -24.02 13.58
CA GLU A 183 -5.78 -24.25 12.47
C GLU A 183 -4.82 -23.07 12.25
N GLU A 184 -5.32 -21.84 12.32
CA GLU A 184 -4.47 -20.65 12.26
C GLU A 184 -3.48 -20.59 13.44
N LYS A 185 -3.92 -20.97 14.63
CA LYS A 185 -3.03 -21.07 15.81
C LYS A 185 -1.94 -22.12 15.62
N LYS A 186 -2.30 -23.27 15.04
CA LYS A 186 -1.34 -24.35 14.75
C LYS A 186 -0.30 -23.90 13.72
N GLN A 187 -0.73 -23.24 12.65
CA GLN A 187 0.17 -22.71 11.64
C GLN A 187 1.09 -21.63 12.23
N ALA A 188 0.54 -20.72 13.05
CA ALA A 188 1.32 -19.71 13.76
C ALA A 188 2.34 -20.35 14.71
N ARG A 189 1.97 -21.46 15.39
CA ARG A 189 2.84 -22.18 16.30
C ARG A 189 4.00 -22.88 15.58
N ASP A 190 3.74 -23.50 14.44
CA ASP A 190 4.78 -24.11 13.59
C ASP A 190 5.75 -23.06 13.09
N PHE A 191 5.21 -21.99 12.51
CA PHE A 191 6.00 -20.88 12.00
C PHE A 191 6.87 -20.24 13.09
N PHE A 192 6.31 -20.03 14.27
CA PHE A 192 7.02 -19.52 15.42
C PHE A 192 8.20 -20.41 15.82
N GLY A 193 7.99 -21.73 15.93
CA GLY A 193 9.06 -22.68 16.27
C GLY A 193 10.21 -22.61 15.26
N LYS A 194 9.89 -22.52 13.98
CA LYS A 194 10.87 -22.40 12.90
C LYS A 194 11.72 -21.12 12.99
N ILE A 195 11.09 -19.99 13.28
CA ILE A 195 11.81 -18.74 13.51
C ILE A 195 12.78 -18.88 14.68
N GLN A 196 12.31 -19.45 15.80
CA GLN A 196 13.15 -19.57 16.99
C GLN A 196 14.34 -20.50 16.79
N ILE A 197 14.16 -21.57 16.00
CA ILE A 197 15.26 -22.47 15.62
C ILE A 197 16.33 -21.71 14.85
N TYR A 198 15.95 -21.02 13.77
CA TYR A 198 16.91 -20.32 12.94
C TYR A 198 17.48 -19.04 13.57
N GLU A 199 16.73 -18.32 14.38
CA GLU A 199 17.26 -17.20 15.18
C GLU A 199 18.36 -17.70 16.13
N ARG A 200 18.13 -18.80 16.83
CA ARG A 200 19.09 -19.41 17.75
C ARG A 200 20.35 -19.88 17.02
N GLU A 201 20.18 -20.57 15.90
CA GLU A 201 21.30 -21.04 15.08
C GLU A 201 22.10 -19.86 14.52
N ALA A 202 21.44 -18.82 14.02
CA ALA A 202 22.10 -17.61 13.52
C ALA A 202 22.95 -16.93 14.60
N ASN A 203 22.40 -16.77 15.81
CA ASN A 203 23.14 -16.17 16.92
C ASN A 203 24.35 -17.02 17.34
N VAL A 204 24.19 -18.34 17.39
CA VAL A 204 25.32 -19.26 17.67
C VAL A 204 26.38 -19.15 16.60
N GLU A 205 26.00 -19.10 15.33
CA GLU A 205 26.96 -19.02 14.21
C GLU A 205 27.70 -17.69 14.18
N VAL A 206 27.01 -16.56 14.44
CA VAL A 206 27.61 -15.22 14.52
C VAL A 206 28.64 -15.11 15.67
N ASP A 207 28.33 -15.71 16.81
CA ASP A 207 29.17 -15.63 18.01
C ASP A 207 30.30 -16.68 18.04
N LYS A 208 30.25 -17.63 17.14
CA LYS A 208 31.24 -18.71 17.03
C LYS A 208 32.62 -18.20 16.56
N SER A 209 33.68 -18.83 17.05
CA SER A 209 35.03 -18.59 16.54
C SER A 209 35.18 -19.28 15.17
N HIS A 210 35.43 -18.49 14.14
CA HIS A 210 35.63 -18.97 12.79
C HIS A 210 37.13 -19.16 12.50
N PRO A 211 37.53 -20.27 11.83
CA PRO A 211 38.94 -20.61 11.63
C PRO A 211 39.62 -19.74 10.56
N SER A 212 38.87 -19.26 9.56
CA SER A 212 39.41 -18.43 8.48
C SER A 212 38.98 -16.97 8.58
N GLN A 213 39.78 -16.07 7.99
CA GLN A 213 39.40 -14.66 7.90
C GLN A 213 38.16 -14.46 7.00
N GLU A 214 38.05 -15.23 5.93
CA GLU A 214 36.92 -15.20 5.00
C GLU A 214 35.58 -15.51 5.71
N GLU A 215 35.57 -16.56 6.55
CA GLU A 215 34.36 -16.89 7.34
C GLU A 215 34.02 -15.81 8.37
N LYS A 216 35.06 -15.25 9.02
CA LYS A 216 34.84 -14.11 9.94
C LYS A 216 34.24 -12.92 9.21
N ASP A 217 34.76 -12.56 8.06
CA ASP A 217 34.26 -11.43 7.26
C ASP A 217 32.84 -11.69 6.75
N LYS A 218 32.54 -12.93 6.33
CA LYS A 218 31.22 -13.39 5.94
C LYS A 218 30.20 -13.17 7.07
N TRP A 219 30.46 -13.69 8.27
CA TRP A 219 29.52 -13.63 9.38
C TRP A 219 29.43 -12.23 10.01
N ASN A 220 30.51 -11.47 10.00
CA ASN A 220 30.48 -10.05 10.34
C ASN A 220 29.61 -9.24 9.36
N LYS A 221 29.72 -9.49 8.06
CA LYS A 221 28.88 -8.86 7.06
C LYS A 221 27.42 -9.28 7.22
N PHE A 222 27.15 -10.56 7.44
CA PHE A 222 25.81 -11.08 7.75
C PHE A 222 25.21 -10.33 8.93
N LYS A 223 25.91 -10.26 10.06
CA LYS A 223 25.46 -9.57 11.26
C LYS A 223 25.12 -8.11 10.98
N ARG A 224 26.04 -7.36 10.37
CA ARG A 224 25.82 -5.93 10.05
C ARG A 224 24.62 -5.72 9.14
N THR A 225 24.46 -6.56 8.12
CA THR A 225 23.32 -6.51 7.19
C THR A 225 22.02 -6.80 7.90
N THR A 226 21.99 -7.82 8.73
CA THR A 226 20.80 -8.23 9.51
C THR A 226 20.42 -7.17 10.54
N ASP A 227 21.38 -6.63 11.30
CA ASP A 227 21.13 -5.56 12.28
C ASP A 227 20.57 -4.31 11.61
N LEU A 228 21.08 -3.94 10.43
CA LEU A 228 20.55 -2.81 9.65
C LEU A 228 19.12 -3.06 9.18
N GLN A 229 18.81 -4.26 8.68
CA GLN A 229 17.44 -4.63 8.29
C GLN A 229 16.48 -4.59 9.48
N VAL A 230 16.90 -5.11 10.64
CA VAL A 230 16.15 -5.04 11.89
C VAL A 230 15.87 -3.59 12.27
N LYS A 231 16.90 -2.73 12.26
CA LYS A 231 16.79 -1.31 12.58
C LYS A 231 15.75 -0.61 11.70
N LEU A 232 15.83 -0.81 10.38
CA LEU A 232 14.90 -0.18 9.44
C LEU A 232 13.47 -0.72 9.58
N GLN A 233 13.30 -2.03 9.77
CA GLN A 233 11.97 -2.61 9.94
C GLN A 233 11.32 -2.17 11.26
N GLN A 234 12.10 -2.09 12.34
CA GLN A 234 11.64 -1.53 13.61
C GLN A 234 11.30 -0.04 13.47
N ALA A 235 12.09 0.72 12.71
CA ALA A 235 11.79 2.11 12.42
C ALA A 235 10.50 2.26 11.62
N GLN A 236 10.25 1.42 10.62
CA GLN A 236 8.99 1.41 9.86
C GLN A 236 7.78 1.13 10.75
N PHE A 237 7.89 0.15 11.63
CA PHE A 237 6.82 -0.19 12.57
C PHE A 237 6.49 0.98 13.50
N LEU A 238 7.51 1.59 14.11
CA LEU A 238 7.35 2.76 14.98
C LEU A 238 6.84 3.99 14.22
N ALA A 239 7.35 4.23 13.00
CA ALA A 239 6.88 5.31 12.15
C ALA A 239 5.40 5.15 11.80
N GLY A 240 4.92 3.93 11.58
CA GLY A 240 3.50 3.65 11.37
C GLY A 240 2.64 4.06 12.57
N ILE A 241 3.12 3.83 13.80
CA ILE A 241 2.42 4.26 15.02
C ILE A 241 2.35 5.80 15.10
N ALA A 242 3.48 6.49 14.87
CA ALA A 242 3.51 7.96 14.89
C ALA A 242 2.65 8.55 13.77
N SER A 243 2.75 8.02 12.55
CA SER A 243 1.99 8.48 11.39
C SER A 243 0.48 8.39 11.61
N LYS A 244 -0.01 7.30 12.23
CA LYS A 244 -1.42 7.15 12.56
C LYS A 244 -1.93 8.28 13.48
N LYS A 245 -1.13 8.67 14.47
CA LYS A 245 -1.47 9.79 15.37
C LYS A 245 -1.41 11.16 14.68
N LEU A 246 -0.50 11.32 13.70
CA LEU A 246 -0.37 12.57 12.96
C LEU A 246 -1.46 12.75 11.91
N THR A 247 -2.09 11.68 11.43
CA THR A 247 -3.16 11.73 10.43
C THR A 247 -4.29 12.68 10.84
N ASP A 248 -4.66 12.72 12.13
CA ASP A 248 -5.72 13.62 12.61
C ASP A 248 -5.31 15.11 12.52
N LYS A 249 -4.04 15.42 12.65
CA LYS A 249 -3.51 16.79 12.51
C LYS A 249 -3.47 17.27 11.05
N MET A 250 -3.41 16.33 10.11
CA MET A 250 -3.37 16.63 8.67
C MET A 250 -4.75 16.71 8.03
N LYS A 251 -5.82 16.39 8.77
CA LYS A 251 -7.19 16.48 8.24
C LYS A 251 -7.53 17.91 7.85
N VAL A 252 -8.12 18.05 6.66
CA VAL A 252 -8.69 19.28 6.15
C VAL A 252 -10.20 19.19 6.28
N THR A 253 -10.81 20.16 6.95
CA THR A 253 -12.26 20.27 7.13
C THR A 253 -12.89 21.11 6.03
N ASP A 254 -14.19 20.99 5.85
CA ASP A 254 -14.92 21.86 4.92
C ASP A 254 -14.89 23.34 5.36
N GLU A 255 -14.71 23.60 6.66
CA GLU A 255 -14.49 24.94 7.20
C GLU A 255 -13.13 25.52 6.78
N ASP A 256 -12.08 24.71 6.80
CA ASP A 256 -10.75 25.10 6.29
C ASP A 256 -10.83 25.49 4.81
N ILE A 257 -11.56 24.68 4.01
CA ILE A 257 -11.75 24.92 2.57
C ILE A 257 -12.55 26.22 2.35
N ALA A 258 -13.65 26.41 3.07
CA ALA A 258 -14.48 27.62 2.97
C ALA A 258 -13.68 28.88 3.34
N LYS A 259 -12.89 28.80 4.41
CA LYS A 259 -12.01 29.90 4.83
C LYS A 259 -10.97 30.23 3.74
N TYR A 260 -10.31 29.22 3.19
CA TYR A 260 -9.33 29.43 2.12
C TYR A 260 -9.96 30.09 0.89
N ILE A 261 -11.14 29.62 0.45
CA ILE A 261 -11.85 30.24 -0.69
C ILE A 261 -12.25 31.69 -0.38
N ALA A 262 -12.64 31.99 0.86
CA ALA A 262 -12.98 33.38 1.25
C ALA A 262 -11.77 34.31 1.24
N GLU A 263 -10.56 33.79 1.52
CA GLU A 263 -9.29 34.52 1.44
C GLU A 263 -8.76 34.65 0.01
N HIS A 264 -9.31 33.85 -0.96
CA HIS A 264 -8.92 33.78 -2.37
C HIS A 264 -10.14 34.04 -3.29
N PRO A 265 -10.55 35.31 -3.45
CA PRO A 265 -11.75 35.66 -4.23
C PRO A 265 -11.75 35.17 -5.68
N GLU A 266 -10.57 34.97 -6.27
CA GLU A 266 -10.38 34.41 -7.62
C GLU A 266 -10.88 32.97 -7.75
N LEU A 267 -11.08 32.27 -6.62
CA LEU A 267 -11.61 30.90 -6.55
C LEU A 267 -13.11 30.89 -6.23
N ASP A 268 -13.73 32.04 -5.94
CA ASP A 268 -15.14 32.11 -5.55
C ASP A 268 -16.05 31.77 -6.75
N PRO A 269 -16.86 30.71 -6.68
CA PRO A 269 -17.73 30.29 -7.76
C PRO A 269 -19.00 31.15 -7.90
N LYS A 270 -19.06 32.34 -7.34
CA LYS A 270 -20.27 33.20 -7.28
C LYS A 270 -20.88 33.48 -8.66
N GLU A 271 -20.06 33.79 -9.67
CA GLU A 271 -20.56 33.98 -11.03
C GLU A 271 -21.17 32.70 -11.63
N LYS A 272 -20.55 31.57 -11.36
CA LYS A 272 -21.07 30.25 -11.78
C LYS A 272 -22.41 29.95 -11.12
N ARG A 273 -22.56 30.26 -9.84
CA ARG A 273 -23.79 30.10 -9.10
C ARG A 273 -24.89 30.98 -9.71
N THR A 274 -24.61 32.26 -9.97
CA THR A 274 -25.58 33.20 -10.58
C THR A 274 -26.04 32.66 -11.95
N LYS A 275 -25.13 32.16 -12.80
CA LYS A 275 -25.48 31.55 -14.08
C LYS A 275 -26.38 30.32 -13.89
N ALA A 276 -26.07 29.47 -12.91
CA ALA A 276 -26.89 28.28 -12.62
C ALA A 276 -28.29 28.65 -12.11
N GLU A 277 -28.42 29.68 -11.26
CA GLU A 277 -29.71 30.21 -10.77
C GLU A 277 -30.58 30.75 -11.91
N GLU A 278 -29.96 31.47 -12.86
CA GLU A 278 -30.65 31.93 -14.07
C GLU A 278 -31.22 30.77 -14.88
N LEU A 279 -30.38 29.75 -15.14
CA LEU A 279 -30.80 28.56 -15.90
C LEU A 279 -31.86 27.73 -15.16
N LEU A 280 -31.80 27.63 -13.85
CA LEU A 280 -32.89 27.01 -13.05
C LEU A 280 -34.21 27.75 -13.23
N ASN A 281 -34.18 29.07 -13.19
CA ASN A 281 -35.40 29.91 -13.39
C ASN A 281 -35.95 29.73 -14.81
N ARG A 282 -35.12 29.68 -15.84
CA ARG A 282 -35.51 29.40 -17.23
C ARG A 282 -36.17 28.02 -17.36
N ALA A 283 -35.56 27.00 -16.80
CA ALA A 283 -36.11 25.64 -16.81
C ALA A 283 -37.46 25.54 -16.08
N LYS A 284 -37.60 26.18 -14.92
CA LYS A 284 -38.87 26.28 -14.18
C LYS A 284 -39.92 27.12 -14.94
N GLY A 285 -39.47 28.08 -15.73
CA GLY A 285 -40.33 28.88 -16.59
C GLY A 285 -40.91 28.14 -17.80
N GLY A 286 -40.54 26.87 -17.99
CA GLY A 286 -41.09 26.01 -19.04
C GLY A 286 -40.26 26.00 -20.32
N GLU A 287 -39.02 26.55 -20.32
CA GLU A 287 -38.11 26.40 -21.43
C GLU A 287 -37.67 24.92 -21.59
N ASP A 288 -37.40 24.48 -22.80
CA ASP A 288 -37.05 23.10 -23.09
C ASP A 288 -35.76 22.69 -22.35
N PHE A 289 -35.91 21.81 -21.37
CA PHE A 289 -34.81 21.37 -20.51
C PHE A 289 -33.70 20.71 -21.31
N ALA A 290 -34.02 19.91 -22.32
CA ALA A 290 -33.02 19.22 -23.13
C ALA A 290 -32.17 20.23 -23.93
N LYS A 291 -32.81 21.26 -24.50
CA LYS A 291 -32.11 22.34 -25.23
C LYS A 291 -31.21 23.15 -24.29
N LEU A 292 -31.68 23.46 -23.08
CA LEU A 292 -30.87 24.14 -22.06
C LEU A 292 -29.65 23.30 -21.67
N ALA A 293 -29.85 21.98 -21.51
CA ALA A 293 -28.76 21.09 -21.20
C ALA A 293 -27.71 21.02 -22.35
N ASP A 294 -28.19 20.94 -23.59
CA ASP A 294 -27.28 20.85 -24.74
C ASP A 294 -26.50 22.14 -24.96
N GLU A 295 -27.08 23.29 -24.64
CA GLU A 295 -26.45 24.61 -24.85
C GLU A 295 -25.54 25.03 -23.69
N PHE A 296 -25.92 24.74 -22.45
CA PHE A 296 -25.28 25.31 -21.27
C PHE A 296 -24.63 24.32 -20.35
N SER A 297 -24.92 23.01 -20.43
CA SER A 297 -24.32 22.03 -19.54
C SER A 297 -22.84 21.87 -19.82
N GLU A 298 -22.04 22.01 -18.76
CA GLU A 298 -20.59 21.82 -18.78
C GLU A 298 -20.22 20.36 -18.41
N ASP A 299 -21.24 19.46 -18.26
CA ASP A 299 -21.01 18.06 -17.97
C ASP A 299 -20.42 17.32 -19.18
N PRO A 300 -19.21 16.70 -19.02
CA PRO A 300 -18.62 15.88 -20.09
C PRO A 300 -19.51 14.73 -20.56
N GLY A 301 -20.32 14.16 -19.63
CA GLY A 301 -21.23 13.06 -19.91
C GLY A 301 -22.48 13.46 -20.75
N ASN A 302 -22.74 14.76 -20.90
CA ASN A 302 -23.80 15.27 -21.78
C ASN A 302 -23.41 15.22 -23.27
N LYS A 303 -22.17 14.91 -23.56
CA LYS A 303 -21.66 14.77 -24.92
C LYS A 303 -21.53 13.29 -25.28
N GLY A 304 -22.05 12.89 -26.45
CA GLY A 304 -21.93 11.52 -26.94
C GLY A 304 -20.46 11.09 -27.14
N PRO A 305 -20.23 9.83 -27.54
CA PRO A 305 -18.89 9.28 -27.71
C PRO A 305 -18.02 10.03 -28.72
N ASP A 306 -18.64 10.80 -29.63
CA ASP A 306 -17.97 11.68 -30.59
C ASP A 306 -17.54 13.04 -29.98
N GLY A 307 -17.86 13.28 -28.70
CA GLY A 307 -17.62 14.52 -27.96
C GLY A 307 -18.42 15.73 -28.44
N LYS A 308 -19.41 15.52 -29.34
CA LYS A 308 -20.17 16.60 -30.01
C LYS A 308 -21.68 16.37 -29.98
N SER A 309 -22.12 15.12 -29.98
CA SER A 309 -23.56 14.80 -30.04
C SER A 309 -24.23 15.14 -28.70
N PRO A 310 -25.16 16.12 -28.68
CA PRO A 310 -25.87 16.49 -27.46
C PRO A 310 -26.80 15.35 -27.03
N GLN A 311 -26.89 15.11 -25.73
CA GLN A 311 -27.74 14.10 -25.11
C GLN A 311 -28.94 14.70 -24.38
N GLY A 312 -29.12 16.02 -24.39
CA GLY A 312 -30.14 16.74 -23.62
C GLY A 312 -29.99 16.53 -22.10
N GLY A 313 -28.78 16.33 -21.64
CA GLY A 313 -28.47 16.08 -20.22
C GLY A 313 -28.97 14.74 -19.67
N LEU A 314 -29.33 13.77 -20.52
CA LEU A 314 -30.03 12.54 -20.13
C LEU A 314 -29.09 11.43 -19.71
N TYR A 315 -29.25 10.97 -18.49
CA TYR A 315 -28.70 9.73 -17.95
C TYR A 315 -29.83 8.69 -17.81
N LYS A 316 -29.69 7.54 -18.44
CA LYS A 316 -30.69 6.46 -18.45
C LYS A 316 -30.29 5.30 -17.57
N ASP A 317 -31.29 4.66 -16.96
CA ASP A 317 -31.15 3.44 -16.16
C ASP A 317 -30.05 3.55 -15.11
N VAL A 318 -29.92 4.72 -14.45
CA VAL A 318 -28.95 4.95 -13.38
C VAL A 318 -29.33 4.09 -12.19
N ALA A 319 -28.47 3.15 -11.83
CA ALA A 319 -28.68 2.33 -10.63
C ALA A 319 -28.49 3.18 -9.37
N LYS A 320 -29.36 2.99 -8.38
CA LYS A 320 -29.25 3.64 -7.08
C LYS A 320 -27.88 3.37 -6.45
N GLY A 321 -27.25 4.41 -5.91
CA GLY A 321 -25.88 4.35 -5.34
C GLY A 321 -24.75 4.62 -6.35
N LYS A 322 -25.07 5.02 -7.59
CA LYS A 322 -24.07 5.29 -8.63
C LYS A 322 -23.72 6.76 -8.80
N MET A 323 -24.60 7.67 -8.38
CA MET A 323 -24.34 9.11 -8.42
C MET A 323 -23.89 9.61 -7.05
N VAL A 324 -23.24 10.78 -7.04
CA VAL A 324 -22.87 11.45 -5.78
C VAL A 324 -24.09 11.72 -4.92
N ALA A 325 -23.96 11.54 -3.61
CA ALA A 325 -25.08 11.53 -2.68
C ALA A 325 -26.01 12.76 -2.76
N PRO A 326 -25.52 14.02 -2.87
CA PRO A 326 -26.40 15.18 -2.99
C PRO A 326 -27.25 15.13 -4.26
N PHE A 327 -26.67 14.75 -5.40
CA PHE A 327 -27.37 14.60 -6.67
C PHE A 327 -28.45 13.51 -6.59
N GLU A 328 -28.07 12.33 -6.12
CA GLU A 328 -29.00 11.19 -6.05
C GLU A 328 -30.15 11.45 -5.09
N THR A 329 -29.88 12.02 -3.92
CA THR A 329 -30.91 12.38 -2.95
C THR A 329 -31.90 13.35 -3.55
N ALA A 330 -31.42 14.38 -4.25
CA ALA A 330 -32.31 15.37 -4.90
C ALA A 330 -33.11 14.74 -6.04
N ALA A 331 -32.48 13.94 -6.91
CA ALA A 331 -33.16 13.29 -8.02
C ALA A 331 -34.27 12.35 -7.54
N LEU A 332 -33.99 11.52 -6.53
CA LEU A 332 -34.95 10.55 -6.00
C LEU A 332 -36.11 11.20 -5.20
N ALA A 333 -35.91 12.42 -4.68
CA ALA A 333 -36.95 13.19 -4.02
C ALA A 333 -38.00 13.79 -5.00
N LEU A 334 -37.66 13.87 -6.30
CA LEU A 334 -38.56 14.40 -7.33
C LEU A 334 -39.57 13.34 -7.79
N GLU A 335 -40.72 13.82 -8.28
CA GLU A 335 -41.65 13.01 -9.07
C GLU A 335 -41.29 13.08 -10.56
N PRO A 336 -41.60 12.06 -11.37
CA PRO A 336 -41.39 12.10 -12.80
C PRO A 336 -41.92 13.37 -13.47
N GLY A 337 -41.08 14.04 -14.23
CA GLY A 337 -41.34 15.33 -14.87
C GLY A 337 -41.02 16.57 -14.01
N GLN A 338 -40.74 16.42 -12.72
CA GLN A 338 -40.39 17.54 -11.85
C GLN A 338 -38.91 17.94 -12.00
N ILE A 339 -38.69 19.25 -11.80
CA ILE A 339 -37.36 19.88 -11.75
C ILE A 339 -37.03 20.18 -10.29
N SER A 340 -35.75 20.08 -9.92
CA SER A 340 -35.28 20.40 -8.56
C SER A 340 -35.73 21.80 -8.12
N PRO A 341 -36.24 21.95 -6.89
CA PRO A 341 -36.73 23.24 -6.41
C PRO A 341 -35.61 24.28 -6.28
N ASP A 342 -34.41 23.82 -5.96
CA ASP A 342 -33.24 24.65 -5.79
C ASP A 342 -32.04 24.05 -6.55
N LEU A 343 -30.96 24.81 -6.65
CA LEU A 343 -29.69 24.27 -7.16
C LEU A 343 -29.20 23.14 -6.24
N VAL A 344 -28.76 22.06 -6.85
CA VAL A 344 -28.13 20.96 -6.13
C VAL A 344 -26.61 21.11 -6.22
N GLU A 345 -25.99 21.46 -5.12
CA GLU A 345 -24.54 21.65 -5.05
C GLU A 345 -23.83 20.31 -4.81
N THR A 346 -22.79 20.04 -5.60
CA THR A 346 -21.85 18.93 -5.43
C THR A 346 -20.42 19.44 -5.57
N ASP A 347 -19.45 18.57 -5.34
CA ASP A 347 -18.04 18.94 -5.59
C ASP A 347 -17.76 19.31 -7.06
N PHE A 348 -18.57 18.84 -8.01
CA PHE A 348 -18.45 19.17 -9.44
C PHE A 348 -19.03 20.54 -9.82
N GLY A 349 -19.92 21.10 -9.02
CA GLY A 349 -20.58 22.36 -9.28
C GLY A 349 -22.07 22.36 -8.94
N TYR A 350 -22.81 23.19 -9.67
CA TYR A 350 -24.23 23.42 -9.48
C TYR A 350 -25.04 22.63 -10.51
N HIS A 351 -25.90 21.73 -10.02
CA HIS A 351 -26.77 20.92 -10.86
C HIS A 351 -28.21 21.43 -10.82
N ILE A 352 -28.86 21.44 -11.96
CA ILE A 352 -30.29 21.54 -12.14
C ILE A 352 -30.75 20.17 -12.60
N ILE A 353 -31.64 19.52 -11.85
CA ILE A 353 -32.01 18.12 -12.08
C ILE A 353 -33.49 18.03 -12.45
N LYS A 354 -33.80 17.25 -13.48
CA LYS A 354 -35.18 16.87 -13.85
C LYS A 354 -35.28 15.35 -13.83
N LEU A 355 -36.16 14.81 -13.03
CA LEU A 355 -36.43 13.38 -13.04
C LEU A 355 -37.35 13.04 -14.22
N GLU A 356 -36.96 12.08 -15.05
CA GLU A 356 -37.76 11.60 -16.17
C GLU A 356 -38.56 10.34 -15.80
N ARG A 357 -37.94 9.41 -15.05
CA ARG A 357 -38.58 8.13 -14.70
C ARG A 357 -37.95 7.51 -13.46
N LYS A 358 -38.73 6.80 -12.66
CA LYS A 358 -38.29 5.80 -11.68
C LYS A 358 -38.65 4.41 -12.20
N GLY A 359 -37.79 3.43 -12.00
CA GLY A 359 -38.00 2.07 -12.50
C GLY A 359 -37.06 1.07 -11.90
N GLU A 360 -37.10 -0.13 -12.41
CA GLU A 360 -36.22 -1.23 -12.04
C GLU A 360 -35.55 -1.80 -13.29
N LYS A 361 -34.33 -2.28 -13.16
CA LYS A 361 -33.58 -2.96 -14.22
C LYS A 361 -32.92 -4.21 -13.67
N ARG A 362 -32.92 -5.27 -14.47
CA ARG A 362 -32.20 -6.50 -14.11
C ARG A 362 -30.71 -6.32 -14.42
N GLY A 363 -29.88 -6.46 -13.40
CA GLY A 363 -28.43 -6.42 -13.51
C GLY A 363 -27.86 -7.69 -14.20
N GLU A 364 -26.58 -7.68 -14.48
CA GLU A 364 -25.85 -8.83 -15.06
C GLU A 364 -25.86 -10.03 -14.10
N ASP A 365 -25.97 -9.80 -12.80
CA ASP A 365 -26.12 -10.84 -11.77
C ASP A 365 -27.54 -11.43 -11.68
N GLY A 366 -28.45 -11.00 -12.57
CA GLY A 366 -29.83 -11.43 -12.62
C GLY A 366 -30.75 -10.85 -11.56
N LYS A 367 -30.26 -9.97 -10.66
CA LYS A 367 -31.07 -9.31 -9.63
C LYS A 367 -31.73 -8.05 -10.18
N LEU A 368 -32.91 -7.73 -9.68
CA LEU A 368 -33.56 -6.44 -9.93
C LEU A 368 -32.91 -5.37 -9.04
N ALA A 369 -32.56 -4.25 -9.64
CA ALA A 369 -32.07 -3.07 -8.96
C ALA A 369 -32.93 -1.86 -9.30
N ASP A 370 -33.20 -1.02 -8.29
CA ASP A 370 -33.87 0.26 -8.49
C ASP A 370 -33.01 1.13 -9.41
N THR A 371 -33.66 1.70 -10.43
CA THR A 371 -33.03 2.62 -11.36
C THR A 371 -33.87 3.86 -11.57
N TYR A 372 -33.27 4.90 -12.09
CA TYR A 372 -33.98 6.13 -12.49
C TYR A 372 -33.35 6.72 -13.76
N ASP A 373 -34.16 7.48 -14.49
CA ASP A 373 -33.70 8.30 -15.60
C ASP A 373 -33.82 9.77 -15.18
N ALA A 374 -32.72 10.50 -15.30
CA ALA A 374 -32.68 11.92 -14.98
C ALA A 374 -32.00 12.72 -16.07
N ARG A 375 -32.51 13.94 -16.33
CA ARG A 375 -31.74 14.97 -17.06
C ARG A 375 -31.12 15.91 -16.06
N HIS A 376 -29.94 16.42 -16.39
CA HIS A 376 -29.35 17.48 -15.60
C HIS A 376 -28.60 18.51 -16.45
N ILE A 377 -28.46 19.70 -15.89
CA ILE A 377 -27.57 20.75 -16.38
C ILE A 377 -26.51 20.94 -15.29
N LEU A 378 -25.26 20.82 -15.64
CA LEU A 378 -24.13 21.12 -14.74
C LEU A 378 -23.50 22.45 -15.13
N ILE A 379 -23.38 23.36 -14.19
CA ILE A 379 -22.46 24.51 -14.28
C ILE A 379 -21.29 24.19 -13.37
N SER A 380 -20.19 23.85 -13.99
CA SER A 380 -18.99 23.38 -13.30
C SER A 380 -18.33 24.50 -12.50
N ASN A 381 -17.91 24.19 -11.29
CA ASN A 381 -17.03 25.05 -10.48
C ASN A 381 -15.56 24.67 -10.64
N SER A 382 -15.22 23.88 -11.67
CA SER A 382 -13.83 23.54 -11.95
C SER A 382 -13.03 24.77 -12.38
N VAL A 383 -11.82 24.84 -11.84
CA VAL A 383 -10.85 25.91 -12.14
C VAL A 383 -9.51 25.29 -12.52
N GLN A 384 -8.76 26.04 -13.28
CA GLN A 384 -7.35 25.76 -13.54
C GLN A 384 -6.53 26.16 -12.32
N ASP A 385 -5.61 25.31 -11.87
CA ASP A 385 -4.70 25.69 -10.79
C ASP A 385 -3.80 26.87 -11.26
N PRO A 386 -3.83 28.03 -10.60
CA PRO A 386 -2.99 29.16 -10.96
C PRO A 386 -1.49 28.86 -10.84
N GLU A 387 -1.10 27.93 -9.96
CA GLU A 387 0.29 27.56 -9.73
C GLU A 387 0.77 26.45 -10.69
N ASP A 388 -0.18 25.68 -11.29
CA ASP A 388 0.11 24.69 -12.33
C ASP A 388 -0.80 24.86 -13.55
N PRO A 389 -0.47 25.80 -14.45
CA PRO A 389 -1.26 26.07 -15.66
C PRO A 389 -1.34 24.90 -16.64
N MET A 390 -0.57 23.84 -16.45
CA MET A 390 -0.59 22.62 -17.28
C MET A 390 -1.45 21.51 -16.66
N SER A 391 -1.90 21.66 -15.41
CA SER A 391 -2.84 20.74 -14.78
C SER A 391 -4.19 20.74 -15.48
N ARG A 392 -4.98 19.70 -15.28
CA ARG A 392 -6.37 19.70 -15.76
C ARG A 392 -7.26 20.52 -14.82
N PRO A 393 -8.25 21.28 -15.34
CA PRO A 393 -9.23 21.92 -14.49
C PRO A 393 -9.89 20.90 -13.56
N GLN A 394 -10.01 21.25 -12.29
CA GLN A 394 -10.62 20.39 -11.26
C GLN A 394 -11.55 21.21 -10.37
N PRO A 395 -12.51 20.56 -9.68
CA PRO A 395 -13.42 21.25 -8.77
C PRO A 395 -12.66 22.09 -7.74
N VAL A 396 -13.09 23.32 -7.50
CA VAL A 396 -12.42 24.25 -6.57
C VAL A 396 -12.19 23.61 -5.21
N LYS A 397 -13.21 22.94 -4.65
CA LYS A 397 -13.11 22.31 -3.33
C LYS A 397 -12.05 21.21 -3.30
N GLU A 398 -11.95 20.39 -4.35
CA GLU A 398 -10.92 19.33 -4.45
C GLU A 398 -9.52 19.91 -4.57
N MET A 399 -9.36 20.93 -5.42
CA MET A 399 -8.07 21.63 -5.58
C MET A 399 -7.62 22.26 -4.26
N VAL A 400 -8.51 22.99 -3.59
CA VAL A 400 -8.21 23.65 -2.32
C VAL A 400 -7.91 22.61 -1.24
N ARG A 401 -8.68 21.50 -1.17
CA ARG A 401 -8.43 20.40 -0.24
C ARG A 401 -7.05 19.82 -0.44
N ALA A 402 -6.69 19.47 -1.67
CA ALA A 402 -5.37 18.91 -1.98
C ALA A 402 -4.22 19.88 -1.62
N LYS A 403 -4.41 21.18 -1.89
CA LYS A 403 -3.44 22.21 -1.54
C LYS A 403 -3.28 22.37 -0.01
N LEU A 404 -4.38 22.40 0.72
CA LEU A 404 -4.36 22.47 2.20
C LEU A 404 -3.79 21.21 2.83
N GLU A 405 -4.12 20.02 2.29
CA GLU A 405 -3.54 18.74 2.75
C GLU A 405 -2.03 18.73 2.55
N ALA A 406 -1.55 19.12 1.38
CA ALA A 406 -0.11 19.21 1.10
C ALA A 406 0.59 20.23 2.00
N SER A 407 -0.04 21.38 2.27
CA SER A 407 0.50 22.40 3.18
C SER A 407 0.58 21.91 4.62
N LYS A 408 -0.51 21.31 5.14
CA LYS A 408 -0.55 20.73 6.49
C LYS A 408 0.44 19.57 6.64
N GLU A 409 0.53 18.71 5.63
CA GLU A 409 1.51 17.62 5.62
C GLU A 409 2.93 18.16 5.72
N LYS A 410 3.25 19.17 4.91
CA LYS A 410 4.57 19.80 4.96
C LYS A 410 4.86 20.45 6.32
N GLU A 411 3.92 21.20 6.88
CA GLU A 411 4.06 21.84 8.20
C GLU A 411 4.30 20.78 9.30
N VAL A 412 3.49 19.73 9.35
CA VAL A 412 3.62 18.63 10.32
C VAL A 412 4.96 17.92 10.15
N LEU A 413 5.43 17.71 8.93
CA LEU A 413 6.73 17.08 8.67
C LEU A 413 7.90 18.00 9.05
N ASP A 414 7.83 19.28 8.74
CA ASP A 414 8.86 20.25 9.11
C ASP A 414 8.98 20.36 10.64
N GLU A 415 7.86 20.43 11.35
CA GLU A 415 7.84 20.39 12.83
C GLU A 415 8.39 19.07 13.38
N LEU A 416 8.03 17.93 12.78
CA LEU A 416 8.50 16.61 13.18
C LEU A 416 10.03 16.53 13.07
N LEU A 417 10.59 16.95 11.94
CA LEU A 417 12.04 16.96 11.68
C LEU A 417 12.77 17.91 12.63
N ALA A 418 12.20 19.07 12.91
CA ALA A 418 12.76 20.02 13.86
C ALA A 418 12.84 19.46 15.29
N ARG A 419 11.79 18.73 15.73
CA ARG A 419 11.75 18.09 17.05
C ARG A 419 12.59 16.81 17.13
N ASN A 420 12.82 16.15 16.01
CA ASN A 420 13.53 14.88 15.92
C ASN A 420 14.70 14.98 14.94
N PRO A 421 15.81 15.63 15.33
CA PRO A 421 16.97 15.72 14.46
C PRO A 421 17.51 14.32 14.13
N VAL A 422 17.72 14.08 12.86
CA VAL A 422 18.22 12.82 12.33
C VAL A 422 19.51 13.03 11.54
N GLU A 423 20.43 12.08 11.68
CA GLU A 423 21.71 12.09 10.99
C GLU A 423 21.69 11.08 9.84
N VAL A 424 21.63 11.58 8.62
CA VAL A 424 21.72 10.79 7.39
C VAL A 424 22.78 11.40 6.49
N PRO A 425 23.90 10.73 6.23
CA PRO A 425 24.93 11.21 5.32
C PRO A 425 24.39 11.42 3.90
N GLU A 426 24.84 12.47 3.24
CA GLU A 426 24.49 12.79 1.84
C GLU A 426 25.66 12.51 0.88
N ASP A 427 26.88 12.39 1.43
CA ASP A 427 28.14 12.21 0.70
C ASP A 427 28.51 10.74 0.47
N PHE A 428 27.58 9.93 -0.03
CA PHE A 428 27.84 8.53 -0.39
C PHE A 428 27.82 8.34 -1.91
N ASN A 429 28.59 7.36 -2.37
CA ASN A 429 28.61 6.96 -3.77
C ASN A 429 27.55 5.91 -4.03
N VAL A 430 26.78 6.10 -5.11
CA VAL A 430 25.89 5.08 -5.64
C VAL A 430 26.70 4.25 -6.62
N PRO A 431 26.85 2.93 -6.44
CA PRO A 431 27.57 2.09 -7.39
C PRO A 431 26.94 2.18 -8.78
N ALA A 432 27.80 2.38 -9.79
CA ALA A 432 27.34 2.32 -11.18
C ALA A 432 26.99 0.87 -11.55
N VAL A 433 25.87 0.68 -12.23
CA VAL A 433 25.44 -0.61 -12.77
C VAL A 433 25.32 -0.49 -14.28
N SER A 434 26.02 -1.34 -15.02
CA SER A 434 25.95 -1.34 -16.48
C SER A 434 24.65 -1.96 -17.01
N ASP A 435 24.26 -1.57 -18.23
CA ASP A 435 23.09 -2.18 -18.88
C ASP A 435 23.29 -3.69 -19.11
N GLU A 436 24.52 -4.13 -19.30
CA GLU A 436 24.86 -5.54 -19.47
C GLU A 436 24.62 -6.34 -18.17
N GLU A 437 25.02 -5.79 -17.02
CA GLU A 437 24.75 -6.39 -15.70
C GLU A 437 23.26 -6.47 -15.42
N ILE A 438 22.50 -5.42 -15.76
CA ILE A 438 21.03 -5.39 -15.62
C ILE A 438 20.41 -6.49 -16.47
N GLN A 439 20.80 -6.63 -17.74
CA GLN A 439 20.27 -7.66 -18.64
C GLN A 439 20.60 -9.07 -18.15
N GLN A 440 21.83 -9.30 -17.67
CA GLN A 440 22.21 -10.60 -17.10
C GLN A 440 21.40 -10.97 -15.86
N MET A 441 21.15 -10.01 -14.96
CA MET A 441 20.32 -10.24 -13.78
C MET A 441 18.85 -10.50 -14.15
N MET A 442 18.30 -9.77 -15.12
CA MET A 442 16.92 -9.99 -15.62
C MET A 442 16.78 -11.36 -16.30
N GLN A 443 17.80 -11.83 -17.00
CA GLN A 443 17.80 -13.18 -17.59
C GLN A 443 17.83 -14.27 -16.53
N LYS A 444 18.59 -14.10 -15.46
CA LYS A 444 18.66 -15.05 -14.33
C LYS A 444 17.36 -15.11 -13.52
N GLN A 445 16.58 -14.03 -13.51
CA GLN A 445 15.30 -13.95 -12.80
C GLN A 445 14.11 -14.45 -13.63
N ARG A 446 14.27 -14.71 -14.93
CA ARG A 446 13.21 -15.32 -15.71
C ARG A 446 12.98 -16.76 -15.23
N PRO A 447 11.73 -17.13 -14.86
CA PRO A 447 11.43 -18.53 -14.60
C PRO A 447 11.79 -19.32 -15.85
N GLN A 448 12.59 -20.34 -15.69
CA GLN A 448 12.75 -21.32 -16.76
C GLN A 448 11.37 -21.96 -16.97
N MET A 449 10.67 -21.54 -18.02
CA MET A 449 9.51 -22.31 -18.47
C MET A 449 9.99 -23.73 -18.76
N PRO A 450 9.31 -24.77 -18.25
CA PRO A 450 9.63 -26.13 -18.63
C PRO A 450 9.58 -26.17 -20.15
N GLN A 451 10.68 -26.60 -20.78
CA GLN A 451 10.65 -26.90 -22.21
C GLN A 451 9.59 -27.99 -22.38
N PRO A 452 8.66 -27.86 -23.35
CA PRO A 452 7.78 -28.97 -23.65
C PRO A 452 8.69 -30.15 -24.02
N ASP A 453 8.51 -31.26 -23.31
CA ASP A 453 9.18 -32.52 -23.65
C ASP A 453 8.98 -32.77 -25.15
N MET A 454 10.04 -32.71 -25.92
CA MET A 454 10.03 -33.18 -27.27
C MET A 454 9.91 -34.70 -27.18
N GLU A 455 8.69 -35.20 -27.23
CA GLU A 455 8.42 -36.62 -27.40
C GLU A 455 9.27 -37.16 -28.56
N GLY A 456 9.93 -38.27 -28.31
CA GLY A 456 10.71 -39.01 -29.26
C GLY A 456 9.86 -39.47 -30.46
N PRO A 457 10.46 -40.07 -31.52
CA PRO A 457 9.85 -40.31 -32.82
C PRO A 457 8.67 -41.29 -32.92
N ASP A 458 8.05 -41.69 -31.78
CA ASP A 458 6.98 -42.71 -31.71
C ASP A 458 5.64 -42.18 -31.18
N GLY A 459 5.30 -40.92 -31.39
CA GLY A 459 3.96 -40.38 -31.10
C GLY A 459 2.93 -40.83 -32.18
N PRO A 460 1.62 -40.99 -31.84
CA PRO A 460 0.60 -41.40 -32.80
C PRO A 460 0.42 -40.32 -33.88
N PRO A 461 0.08 -40.72 -35.14
CA PRO A 461 0.01 -39.80 -36.27
C PRO A 461 -1.07 -38.71 -36.06
N ALA A 462 -0.71 -37.49 -36.39
CA ALA A 462 -1.60 -36.33 -36.31
C ALA A 462 -2.84 -36.53 -37.21
N PRO A 463 -4.04 -36.08 -36.82
CA PRO A 463 -5.23 -36.17 -37.67
C PRO A 463 -5.07 -35.31 -38.93
N GLU A 464 -5.27 -35.92 -40.07
CA GLU A 464 -5.21 -35.27 -41.40
C GLU A 464 -6.14 -34.05 -41.45
N SER A 465 -5.58 -32.91 -41.76
CA SER A 465 -6.33 -31.69 -42.05
C SER A 465 -7.02 -31.83 -43.42
N LYS A 466 -8.34 -31.98 -43.43
CA LYS A 466 -9.15 -31.95 -44.64
C LYS A 466 -8.98 -30.61 -45.36
N LYS A 467 -8.44 -30.61 -46.56
CA LYS A 467 -8.44 -29.47 -47.48
C LYS A 467 -9.87 -29.04 -47.77
N PRO A 468 -10.19 -27.74 -47.82
CA PRO A 468 -11.52 -27.28 -48.24
C PRO A 468 -11.76 -27.58 -49.72
N GLU A 469 -12.89 -28.22 -49.99
CA GLU A 469 -13.37 -28.44 -51.37
C GLU A 469 -13.70 -27.11 -52.05
N PRO A 470 -13.49 -26.99 -53.38
CA PRO A 470 -13.84 -25.79 -54.15
C PRO A 470 -15.36 -25.67 -54.32
N LYS A 471 -15.92 -24.50 -53.96
CA LYS A 471 -17.33 -24.14 -54.14
C LYS A 471 -17.69 -24.16 -55.61
N LYS A 472 -18.75 -24.96 -56.02
CA LYS A 472 -19.40 -24.92 -57.30
C LYS A 472 -20.09 -23.57 -57.55
N PRO A 473 -20.08 -23.02 -58.75
CA PRO A 473 -20.79 -21.79 -59.08
C PRO A 473 -22.30 -21.95 -59.10
N GLU A 474 -23.04 -20.99 -58.48
CA GLU A 474 -24.50 -20.93 -58.60
C GLU A 474 -24.99 -20.56 -59.98
N PRO A 475 -26.13 -21.12 -60.44
CA PRO A 475 -26.70 -20.79 -61.72
C PRO A 475 -27.42 -19.42 -61.69
N LYS A 476 -27.10 -18.60 -62.72
CA LYS A 476 -27.80 -17.35 -63.00
C LYS A 476 -29.26 -17.63 -63.38
N LYS A 477 -30.21 -17.07 -62.63
CA LYS A 477 -31.63 -16.96 -63.05
C LYS A 477 -31.77 -15.83 -64.06
N LYS A 478 -32.49 -16.18 -65.16
CA LYS A 478 -33.01 -15.25 -66.16
C LYS A 478 -34.12 -14.36 -65.51
#